data_5753738831017614f3365c2fd43aafee
#
_entry.id   5753738831017614f3365c2fd43aafee
#
_cell.length_a   1.000
_cell.length_b   1.000
_cell.length_c   1.000
_cell.angle_alpha   90.00
_cell.angle_beta   90.00
_cell.angle_gamma   90.00
#
_symmetry.space_group_name_H-M   'P 1'
#
loop_
_entity.id
_entity.type
_entity.pdbx_description
1 polymer ?
#
loop_
_entity_poly.entity_id
_entity_poly.type
_entity_poly.pdbx_seq_one_letter_code
_entity_poly.pdbx_strand_id
1 'polypeptide(L)'
;MRIGQLAARTGLTTKTIRFYESAGVLPAPARRPSGYRDYDEDAVDRLAFVKAAQAAGLSLAEIREIITVRASSGAPCQHVLTLLDSHAADLDRRIAELTALRADVERLRSRAGTLDPATCDPAAVCQVIPADVVARPVPTT
;
A
#
# COMPACT_ATOMS: atom_id res chain seq x y z
N MET A 1 -8.66 -27.20 10.39
CA MET A 1 -9.85 -26.74 9.60
C MET A 1 -9.52 -26.71 8.11
N ARG A 2 -10.55 -26.82 7.29
CA ARG A 2 -10.40 -26.69 5.84
C ARG A 2 -10.27 -25.23 5.43
N ILE A 3 -9.74 -24.98 4.22
CA ILE A 3 -9.51 -23.61 3.71
C ILE A 3 -10.80 -22.75 3.69
N GLY A 4 -11.96 -23.33 3.40
CA GLY A 4 -13.23 -22.61 3.43
C GLY A 4 -13.62 -22.13 4.83
N GLN A 5 -13.33 -22.90 5.85
CA GLN A 5 -13.55 -22.54 7.26
C GLN A 5 -12.57 -21.42 7.67
N LEU A 6 -11.31 -21.55 7.26
CA LEU A 6 -10.32 -20.50 7.50
C LEU A 6 -10.71 -19.18 6.82
N ALA A 7 -11.17 -19.25 5.58
CA ALA A 7 -11.67 -18.10 4.84
C ALA A 7 -12.83 -17.41 5.57
N ALA A 8 -13.81 -18.19 6.03
CA ALA A 8 -14.95 -17.66 6.79
C ALA A 8 -14.53 -16.96 8.09
N ARG A 9 -13.56 -17.55 8.82
CA ARG A 9 -13.07 -17.01 10.10
C ARG A 9 -12.24 -15.74 9.94
N THR A 10 -11.52 -15.61 8.83
CA THR A 10 -10.59 -14.50 8.60
C THR A 10 -11.18 -13.38 7.73
N GLY A 11 -12.33 -13.62 7.11
CA GLY A 11 -12.92 -12.69 6.16
C GLY A 11 -12.14 -12.59 4.84
N LEU A 12 -11.28 -13.56 4.55
CA LEU A 12 -10.51 -13.64 3.31
C LEU A 12 -11.15 -14.65 2.34
N THR A 13 -10.82 -14.52 1.05
CA THR A 13 -11.19 -15.53 0.08
C THR A 13 -10.18 -16.68 0.09
N THR A 14 -10.61 -17.87 -0.34
CA THR A 14 -9.72 -19.01 -0.48
C THR A 14 -8.58 -18.72 -1.46
N LYS A 15 -8.85 -17.94 -2.49
CA LYS A 15 -7.85 -17.49 -3.48
C LYS A 15 -6.76 -16.63 -2.81
N THR A 16 -7.15 -15.69 -1.95
CA THR A 16 -6.21 -14.84 -1.21
C THR A 16 -5.35 -15.67 -0.25
N ILE A 17 -5.94 -16.64 0.43
CA ILE A 17 -5.20 -17.52 1.34
C ILE A 17 -4.14 -18.32 0.57
N ARG A 18 -4.49 -18.88 -0.58
CA ARG A 18 -3.52 -19.59 -1.44
C ARG A 18 -2.43 -18.66 -1.96
N PHE A 19 -2.78 -17.43 -2.28
CA PHE A 19 -1.81 -16.42 -2.68
C PHE A 19 -0.82 -16.12 -1.56
N TYR A 20 -1.27 -15.99 -0.32
CA TYR A 20 -0.39 -15.77 0.83
C TYR A 20 0.54 -16.96 1.10
N GLU A 21 0.06 -18.19 0.88
CA GLU A 21 0.93 -19.37 0.91
C GLU A 21 2.04 -19.26 -0.14
N SER A 22 1.68 -18.91 -1.38
CA SER A 22 2.64 -18.73 -2.48
C SER A 22 3.63 -17.60 -2.21
N ALA A 23 3.18 -16.53 -1.56
CA ALA A 23 4.02 -15.38 -1.22
C ALA A 23 4.94 -15.62 -0.01
N GLY A 24 4.78 -16.76 0.67
CA GLY A 24 5.63 -17.12 1.81
C GLY A 24 5.28 -16.42 3.12
N VAL A 25 4.10 -15.80 3.22
CA VAL A 25 3.63 -15.15 4.45
C VAL A 25 2.70 -16.03 5.28
N LEU A 26 2.24 -17.12 4.71
CA LEU A 26 1.49 -18.17 5.40
C LEU A 26 2.19 -19.50 5.13
N PRO A 27 2.60 -20.26 6.16
CA PRO A 27 3.17 -21.58 5.96
C PRO A 27 2.19 -22.51 5.26
N ALA A 28 2.71 -23.39 4.41
CA ALA A 28 1.91 -24.44 3.81
C ALA A 28 1.33 -25.33 4.93
N PRO A 29 0.02 -25.60 4.90
CA PRO A 29 -0.61 -26.38 5.95
C PRO A 29 -0.21 -27.85 5.86
N ALA A 30 -0.31 -28.57 6.97
CA ALA A 30 -0.25 -30.02 6.97
C ALA A 30 -1.37 -30.58 6.08
N ARG A 31 -1.11 -31.69 5.41
CA ARG A 31 -2.12 -32.38 4.61
C ARG A 31 -2.62 -33.60 5.39
N ARG A 32 -3.92 -33.79 5.38
CA ARG A 32 -4.53 -35.04 5.89
C ARG A 32 -4.19 -36.20 4.95
N PRO A 33 -4.31 -37.46 5.42
CA PRO A 33 -4.12 -38.62 4.54
C PRO A 33 -4.98 -38.62 3.28
N SER A 34 -6.13 -37.90 3.30
CA SER A 34 -7.01 -37.70 2.16
C SER A 34 -6.48 -36.68 1.14
N GLY A 35 -5.33 -36.03 1.41
CA GLY A 35 -4.75 -34.99 0.55
C GLY A 35 -5.26 -33.57 0.78
N TYR A 36 -6.28 -33.39 1.60
CA TYR A 36 -6.82 -32.06 1.94
C TYR A 36 -5.89 -31.27 2.86
N ARG A 37 -5.80 -29.96 2.63
CA ARG A 37 -5.11 -29.03 3.52
C ARG A 37 -5.83 -28.93 4.87
N ASP A 38 -5.07 -28.98 5.94
CA ASP A 38 -5.57 -28.85 7.31
C ASP A 38 -4.87 -27.69 8.02
N TYR A 39 -5.62 -26.61 8.26
CA TYR A 39 -5.13 -25.40 8.91
C TYR A 39 -5.44 -25.42 10.40
N ASP A 40 -4.56 -24.85 11.20
CA ASP A 40 -4.71 -24.73 12.66
C ASP A 40 -5.04 -23.27 13.07
N GLU A 41 -5.14 -23.04 14.39
CA GLU A 41 -5.38 -21.70 14.93
C GLU A 41 -4.22 -20.74 14.64
N ASP A 42 -2.99 -21.23 14.54
CA ASP A 42 -1.83 -20.41 14.19
C ASP A 42 -2.01 -19.78 12.81
N ALA A 43 -2.68 -20.43 11.89
CA ALA A 43 -3.01 -19.89 10.58
C ALA A 43 -3.97 -18.69 10.70
N VAL A 44 -4.94 -18.75 11.61
CA VAL A 44 -5.86 -17.63 11.87
C VAL A 44 -5.09 -16.42 12.39
N ASP A 45 -4.26 -16.63 13.40
CA ASP A 45 -3.45 -15.56 13.99
C ASP A 45 -2.46 -14.97 12.99
N ARG A 46 -1.84 -15.81 12.19
CA ARG A 46 -0.91 -15.38 11.14
C ARG A 46 -1.62 -14.50 10.09
N LEU A 47 -2.80 -14.90 9.64
CA LEU A 47 -3.57 -14.12 8.69
C LEU A 47 -4.08 -12.80 9.27
N ALA A 48 -4.45 -12.78 10.55
CA ALA A 48 -4.79 -11.54 11.25
C ALA A 48 -3.61 -10.56 11.26
N PHE A 49 -2.41 -11.05 11.55
CA PHE A 49 -1.18 -10.26 11.49
C PHE A 49 -0.91 -9.73 10.08
N VAL A 50 -0.99 -10.57 9.05
CA VAL A 50 -0.76 -10.16 7.66
C VAL A 50 -1.74 -9.07 7.24
N LYS A 51 -3.01 -9.21 7.57
CA LYS A 51 -4.03 -8.18 7.27
C LYS A 51 -3.72 -6.85 7.95
N ALA A 52 -3.38 -6.88 9.24
CA ALA A 52 -3.04 -5.68 9.99
C ALA A 52 -1.79 -4.98 9.44
N ALA A 53 -0.76 -5.74 9.10
CA ALA A 53 0.47 -5.21 8.54
C ALA A 53 0.25 -4.58 7.16
N GLN A 54 -0.54 -5.21 6.29
CA GLN A 54 -0.90 -4.62 5.00
C GLN A 54 -1.74 -3.35 5.15
N ALA A 55 -2.67 -3.33 6.11
CA ALA A 55 -3.46 -2.14 6.41
C ALA A 55 -2.59 -0.97 6.89
N ALA A 56 -1.45 -1.26 7.54
CA ALA A 56 -0.46 -0.27 7.94
C ALA A 56 0.47 0.16 6.78
N GLY A 57 0.31 -0.42 5.61
CA GLY A 57 1.08 -0.07 4.42
C GLY A 57 2.32 -0.91 4.16
N LEU A 58 2.56 -1.97 4.94
CA LEU A 58 3.69 -2.87 4.71
C LEU A 58 3.45 -3.74 3.46
N SER A 59 4.50 -3.97 2.68
CA SER A 59 4.47 -4.90 1.56
C SER A 59 4.53 -6.35 2.03
N LEU A 60 4.10 -7.29 1.17
CA LEU A 60 4.22 -8.71 1.47
C LEU A 60 5.68 -9.16 1.67
N ALA A 61 6.61 -8.56 0.92
CA ALA A 61 8.05 -8.82 1.10
C ALA A 61 8.53 -8.39 2.50
N GLU A 62 8.12 -7.22 2.96
CA GLU A 62 8.43 -6.72 4.30
C GLU A 62 7.81 -7.58 5.39
N ILE A 63 6.56 -8.01 5.20
CA ILE A 63 5.87 -8.90 6.12
C ILE A 63 6.60 -10.25 6.21
N ARG A 64 7.03 -10.79 5.09
CA ARG A 64 7.82 -12.03 5.05
C ARG A 64 9.14 -11.89 5.80
N GLU A 65 9.82 -10.75 5.67
CA GLU A 65 11.04 -10.47 6.45
C GLU A 65 10.78 -10.45 7.95
N ILE A 66 9.69 -9.82 8.40
CA ILE A 66 9.29 -9.81 9.82
C ILE A 66 9.10 -11.24 10.32
N ILE A 67 8.41 -12.06 9.56
CA ILE A 67 8.16 -13.47 9.91
C ILE A 67 9.47 -14.24 9.98
N THR A 68 10.39 -13.99 9.06
CA THR A 68 11.73 -14.61 9.03
C THR A 68 12.56 -14.21 10.25
N VAL A 69 12.56 -12.93 10.60
CA VAL A 69 13.24 -12.42 11.80
C VAL A 69 12.69 -13.08 13.06
N ARG A 70 11.37 -13.20 13.16
CA ARG A 70 10.71 -13.86 14.29
C ARG A 70 11.16 -15.33 14.44
N ALA A 71 11.25 -16.04 13.33
CA ALA A 71 11.62 -17.44 13.33
C ALA A 71 13.11 -17.66 13.66
N SER A 72 14.00 -16.75 13.25
CA SER A 72 15.45 -16.93 13.37
C SER A 72 16.07 -16.20 14.56
N SER A 73 15.55 -15.06 14.95
CA SER A 73 16.17 -14.13 15.92
C SER A 73 15.28 -13.78 17.11
N GLY A 74 14.05 -14.28 17.17
CA GLY A 74 13.10 -14.01 18.25
C GLY A 74 12.25 -12.78 18.00
N ALA A 75 12.35 -11.74 18.85
CA ALA A 75 11.48 -10.57 18.75
C ALA A 75 11.85 -9.66 17.57
N PRO A 76 10.93 -9.39 16.62
CA PRO A 76 11.19 -8.55 15.45
C PRO A 76 10.95 -7.05 15.70
N CYS A 77 10.76 -6.60 16.94
CA CYS A 77 10.32 -5.24 17.26
C CYS A 77 11.21 -4.16 16.67
N GLN A 78 12.53 -4.32 16.72
CA GLN A 78 13.48 -3.34 16.17
C GLN A 78 13.40 -3.27 14.65
N HIS A 79 13.27 -4.41 13.99
CA HIS A 79 13.10 -4.49 12.54
C HIS A 79 11.78 -3.82 12.11
N VAL A 80 10.70 -4.09 12.82
CA VAL A 80 9.39 -3.48 12.56
C VAL A 80 9.44 -1.96 12.75
N LEU A 81 10.09 -1.48 13.83
CA LEU A 81 10.25 -0.05 14.07
C LEU A 81 10.99 0.63 12.92
N THR A 82 12.07 0.04 12.43
CA THR A 82 12.82 0.56 11.27
C THR A 82 11.95 0.66 10.03
N LEU A 83 11.13 -0.35 9.75
CA LEU A 83 10.18 -0.34 8.63
C LEU A 83 9.14 0.78 8.80
N LEU A 84 8.56 0.91 9.97
CA LEU A 84 7.56 1.94 10.25
C LEU A 84 8.14 3.35 10.15
N ASP A 85 9.36 3.58 10.63
CA ASP A 85 10.05 4.86 10.49
C ASP A 85 10.26 5.21 9.00
N SER A 86 10.68 4.24 8.21
CA SER A 86 10.86 4.41 6.76
C SER A 86 9.54 4.74 6.06
N HIS A 87 8.46 4.03 6.38
CA HIS A 87 7.14 4.30 5.82
C HIS A 87 6.62 5.67 6.24
N ALA A 88 6.80 6.07 7.50
CA ALA A 88 6.41 7.40 7.97
C ALA A 88 7.14 8.50 7.21
N ALA A 89 8.46 8.36 7.01
CA ALA A 89 9.25 9.32 6.24
C ALA A 89 8.79 9.41 4.78
N ASP A 90 8.45 8.28 4.14
CA ASP A 90 7.91 8.25 2.79
C ASP A 90 6.56 8.97 2.70
N LEU A 91 5.68 8.76 3.68
CA LEU A 91 4.38 9.42 3.73
C LEU A 91 4.55 10.94 3.92
N ASP A 92 5.45 11.37 4.79
CA ASP A 92 5.73 12.79 4.99
C ASP A 92 6.19 13.45 3.68
N ARG A 93 7.06 12.77 2.92
CA ARG A 93 7.51 13.25 1.62
C ARG A 93 6.36 13.36 0.62
N ARG A 94 5.49 12.35 0.54
CA ARG A 94 4.32 12.36 -0.34
C ARG A 94 3.34 13.47 0.04
N ILE A 95 3.11 13.69 1.32
CA ILE A 95 2.26 14.78 1.81
C ILE A 95 2.83 16.13 1.38
N ALA A 96 4.14 16.34 1.50
CA ALA A 96 4.80 17.56 1.09
C ALA A 96 4.68 17.78 -0.42
N GLU A 97 4.89 16.74 -1.23
CA GLU A 97 4.75 16.79 -2.70
C GLU A 97 3.31 17.12 -3.11
N LEU A 98 2.32 16.46 -2.50
CA LEU A 98 0.91 16.72 -2.79
C LEU A 98 0.48 18.10 -2.34
N THR A 99 0.96 18.58 -1.19
CA THR A 99 0.70 19.94 -0.70
C THR A 99 1.24 21.00 -1.68
N ALA A 100 2.44 20.79 -2.20
CA ALA A 100 3.03 21.68 -3.20
C ALA A 100 2.25 21.66 -4.52
N LEU A 101 1.85 20.48 -4.98
CA LEU A 101 1.03 20.34 -6.19
C LEU A 101 -0.33 21.02 -6.02
N ARG A 102 -0.97 20.83 -4.87
CA ARG A 102 -2.24 21.49 -4.58
C ARG A 102 -2.11 23.02 -4.63
N ALA A 103 -1.01 23.56 -4.08
CA ALA A 103 -0.75 25.00 -4.13
C ALA A 103 -0.60 25.49 -5.59
N ASP A 104 0.05 24.70 -6.45
CA ASP A 104 0.16 25.02 -7.89
C ASP A 104 -1.22 25.03 -8.56
N VAL A 105 -2.04 24.02 -8.28
CA VAL A 105 -3.42 23.96 -8.81
C VAL A 105 -4.26 25.14 -8.34
N GLU A 106 -4.16 25.52 -7.06
CA GLU A 106 -4.89 26.67 -6.51
C GLU A 106 -4.45 27.98 -7.17
N ARG A 107 -3.16 28.16 -7.47
CA ARG A 107 -2.68 29.31 -8.23
C ARG A 107 -3.28 29.36 -9.62
N LEU A 108 -3.37 28.22 -10.31
CA LEU A 108 -4.00 28.14 -11.63
C LEU A 108 -5.50 28.45 -11.56
N ARG A 109 -6.19 27.95 -10.53
CA ARG A 109 -7.61 28.27 -10.31
C ARG A 109 -7.83 29.76 -10.09
N SER A 110 -7.00 30.38 -9.27
CA SER A 110 -7.06 31.84 -9.03
C SER A 110 -6.80 32.60 -10.29
N ARG A 111 -5.83 32.20 -11.12
CA ARG A 111 -5.55 32.80 -12.41
C ARG A 111 -6.76 32.68 -13.35
N ALA A 112 -7.40 31.51 -13.40
CA ALA A 112 -8.60 31.31 -14.22
C ALA A 112 -9.74 32.28 -13.84
N GLY A 113 -9.91 32.58 -12.56
CA GLY A 113 -10.91 33.50 -12.05
C GLY A 113 -10.64 34.97 -12.44
N THR A 114 -9.42 35.32 -12.80
CA THR A 114 -9.04 36.69 -13.23
C THR A 114 -8.99 36.88 -14.74
N LEU A 115 -9.06 35.80 -15.52
CA LEU A 115 -9.00 35.84 -16.97
C LEU A 115 -10.41 35.89 -17.56
N ASP A 116 -10.57 36.71 -18.64
CA ASP A 116 -11.81 36.78 -19.38
C ASP A 116 -11.82 35.73 -20.50
N PRO A 117 -12.77 34.78 -20.48
CA PRO A 117 -12.89 33.78 -21.54
C PRO A 117 -13.08 34.36 -22.92
N ALA A 118 -13.69 35.57 -23.02
CA ALA A 118 -13.95 36.23 -24.28
C ALA A 118 -12.66 36.78 -24.93
N THR A 119 -11.59 36.98 -24.17
CA THR A 119 -10.29 37.49 -24.63
C THR A 119 -9.22 36.42 -24.69
N CYS A 120 -9.64 35.13 -24.71
CA CYS A 120 -8.72 34.01 -24.81
C CYS A 120 -7.87 34.12 -26.10
N ASP A 121 -6.54 33.98 -25.95
CA ASP A 121 -5.61 33.99 -27.07
C ASP A 121 -5.82 32.73 -27.93
N PRO A 122 -6.24 32.90 -29.22
CA PRO A 122 -6.47 31.74 -30.10
C PRO A 122 -5.17 30.98 -30.47
N ALA A 123 -3.99 31.60 -30.26
CA ALA A 123 -2.71 30.97 -30.51
C ALA A 123 -2.26 30.07 -29.34
N ALA A 124 -2.81 30.25 -28.15
CA ALA A 124 -2.53 29.42 -26.98
C ALA A 124 -3.54 28.26 -26.86
N VAL A 125 -3.09 27.11 -26.41
CA VAL A 125 -3.99 25.97 -26.10
C VAL A 125 -4.89 26.34 -24.93
N CYS A 126 -4.32 26.92 -23.87
CA CYS A 126 -5.05 27.43 -22.71
C CYS A 126 -4.25 28.54 -22.02
N GLN A 127 -4.82 29.72 -21.88
CA GLN A 127 -4.14 30.83 -21.21
C GLN A 127 -4.09 30.68 -19.68
N VAL A 128 -4.91 29.80 -19.11
CA VAL A 128 -4.89 29.51 -17.67
C VAL A 128 -3.63 28.75 -17.31
N ILE A 129 -3.18 27.83 -18.17
CA ILE A 129 -1.97 27.02 -17.97
C ILE A 129 -0.90 27.52 -18.94
N PRO A 130 -0.06 28.49 -18.53
CA PRO A 130 0.96 29.04 -19.42
C PRO A 130 2.07 28.03 -19.68
N ALA A 131 2.61 28.04 -20.92
CA ALA A 131 3.63 27.12 -21.36
C ALA A 131 4.99 27.27 -20.66
N ASP A 132 5.22 28.42 -20.00
CA ASP A 132 6.45 28.75 -19.26
C ASP A 132 6.44 28.29 -17.80
N VAL A 133 5.36 27.69 -17.36
CA VAL A 133 5.32 27.04 -16.03
C VAL A 133 6.28 25.84 -16.03
N VAL A 134 7.31 25.92 -15.18
CA VAL A 134 8.23 24.80 -15.01
C VAL A 134 7.47 23.60 -14.48
N ALA A 135 7.38 22.55 -15.29
CA ALA A 135 6.72 21.32 -14.88
C ALA A 135 7.48 20.67 -13.71
N ARG A 136 6.82 20.49 -12.59
CA ARG A 136 7.33 19.63 -11.52
C ARG A 136 7.17 18.18 -11.94
N PRO A 137 8.11 17.28 -11.54
CA PRO A 137 7.90 15.85 -11.73
C PRO A 137 6.57 15.44 -11.11
N VAL A 138 5.73 14.73 -11.86
CA VAL A 138 4.48 14.18 -11.33
C VAL A 138 4.84 13.10 -10.33
N PRO A 139 4.31 13.16 -9.07
CA PRO A 139 4.55 12.07 -8.11
C PRO A 139 4.04 10.76 -8.68
N THR A 140 4.89 9.74 -8.69
CA THR A 140 4.47 8.38 -9.06
C THR A 140 3.67 7.78 -7.91
N THR A 141 2.44 7.45 -8.20
CA THR A 141 1.56 6.74 -7.25
C THR A 141 1.85 5.24 -7.26
#